data_f7eab995da911eee892b4939045e29c5
#
_entry.id   f7eab995da911eee892b4939045e29c5
#
_cell.length_a   1.000
_cell.length_b   1.000
_cell.length_c   1.000
_cell.angle_alpha   90.00
_cell.angle_beta   90.00
_cell.angle_gamma   90.00
#
_symmetry.space_group_name_H-M   'P 1'
#
loop_
_entity.id
_entity.type
_entity.pdbx_description
1 polymer ?
#
loop_
_entity_poly.entity_id
_entity_poly.type
_entity_poly.pdbx_seq_one_letter_code
_entity_poly.pdbx_strand_id
1 'polypeptide(L)'
;KDYFGPWGGLAVTLASIAAVAAIIVAIAKKRGANFIPSRNYIIGGIVIGLLCIFVFAAGGHPWSVTFGYTVWGAKIATLLGVDLSQYGFWQWDGPKHALTSSVLSDTSSLTDFGMLFGAMAAAAATKPFARTQWPPLGSLLAAAVGGLICGWGARLGFGCNIGAFVGGI
;
A
#
# COMPACT_ATOMS: atom_id res chain seq x y z
N LYS A 1 1.30 15.99 19.55
CA LYS A 1 0.56 14.73 19.33
C LYS A 1 -0.62 14.53 20.31
N ASP A 2 -0.74 15.32 21.39
CA ASP A 2 -1.65 15.00 22.51
C ASP A 2 -2.82 15.97 22.68
N TYR A 3 -3.13 16.82 21.67
CA TYR A 3 -4.20 17.81 21.80
C TYR A 3 -5.62 17.21 21.87
N PHE A 4 -5.84 15.99 21.38
CA PHE A 4 -7.19 15.42 21.28
C PHE A 4 -7.35 14.05 21.93
N GLY A 5 -6.30 13.42 22.45
CA GLY A 5 -6.37 12.06 22.95
C GLY A 5 -6.82 11.04 21.88
N PRO A 6 -6.84 9.73 22.17
CA PRO A 6 -7.19 8.71 21.17
C PRO A 6 -8.64 8.83 20.65
N TRP A 7 -9.58 9.21 21.50
CA TRP A 7 -10.98 9.39 21.14
C TRP A 7 -11.22 10.67 20.33
N GLY A 8 -10.49 11.75 20.63
CA GLY A 8 -10.57 12.99 19.88
C GLY A 8 -9.98 12.85 18.48
N GLY A 9 -8.87 12.13 18.32
CA GLY A 9 -8.29 11.79 17.02
C GLY A 9 -9.26 11.00 16.16
N LEU A 10 -9.92 9.97 16.73
CA LEU A 10 -10.93 9.20 16.03
C LEU A 10 -12.11 10.07 15.58
N ALA A 11 -12.62 10.94 16.46
CA ALA A 11 -13.71 11.83 16.13
C ALA A 11 -13.39 12.79 14.99
N VAL A 12 -12.19 13.39 14.99
CA VAL A 12 -11.72 14.28 13.91
C VAL A 12 -11.59 13.52 12.60
N THR A 13 -11.04 12.30 12.62
CA THR A 13 -10.91 11.46 11.42
C THR A 13 -12.27 11.12 10.84
N LEU A 14 -13.21 10.66 11.66
CA LEU A 14 -14.57 10.34 11.21
C LEU A 14 -15.30 11.58 10.68
N ALA A 15 -15.17 12.73 11.34
CA ALA A 15 -15.74 13.98 10.87
C ALA A 15 -15.16 14.42 9.52
N SER A 16 -13.85 14.27 9.32
CA SER A 16 -13.18 14.59 8.05
C SER A 16 -13.67 13.70 6.92
N ILE A 17 -13.78 12.39 7.17
CA ILE A 17 -14.30 11.43 6.19
C ILE A 17 -15.75 11.76 5.84
N ALA A 18 -16.59 12.04 6.82
CA ALA A 18 -17.98 12.42 6.61
C ALA A 18 -18.11 13.74 5.82
N ALA A 19 -17.28 14.74 6.10
CA ALA A 19 -17.25 16.00 5.37
C ALA A 19 -16.83 15.80 3.89
N VAL A 20 -15.79 15.03 3.63
CA VAL A 20 -15.36 14.70 2.26
C VAL A 20 -16.47 13.94 1.53
N ALA A 21 -17.08 12.93 2.14
CA ALA A 21 -18.19 12.19 1.56
C ALA A 21 -19.38 13.10 1.22
N ALA A 22 -19.74 14.00 2.13
CA ALA A 22 -20.82 14.97 1.92
C ALA A 22 -20.53 15.92 0.74
N ILE A 23 -19.29 16.42 0.61
CA ILE A 23 -18.84 17.25 -0.50
C ILE A 23 -18.95 16.49 -1.82
N ILE A 24 -18.45 15.25 -1.86
CA ILE A 24 -18.52 14.41 -3.06
C ILE A 24 -19.97 14.16 -3.49
N VAL A 25 -20.84 13.80 -2.54
CA VAL A 25 -22.27 13.60 -2.80
C VAL A 25 -22.95 14.87 -3.31
N ALA A 26 -22.63 16.03 -2.72
CA ALA A 26 -23.17 17.32 -3.15
C ALA A 26 -22.75 17.66 -4.59
N ILE A 27 -21.48 17.43 -4.93
CA ILE A 27 -20.97 17.66 -6.29
C ILE A 27 -21.62 16.70 -7.30
N ALA A 28 -21.72 15.42 -6.93
CA ALA A 28 -22.38 14.41 -7.76
C ALA A 28 -23.84 14.74 -8.03
N LYS A 29 -24.57 15.16 -7.01
CA LYS A 29 -25.97 15.60 -7.14
C LYS A 29 -26.11 16.83 -8.07
N LYS A 30 -25.19 17.80 -7.96
CA LYS A 30 -25.16 18.95 -8.88
C LYS A 30 -24.89 18.55 -10.33
N ARG A 31 -24.13 17.48 -10.56
CA ARG A 31 -23.79 16.96 -11.90
C ARG A 31 -24.79 15.94 -12.45
N GLY A 32 -25.89 15.67 -11.72
CA GLY A 32 -26.87 14.67 -12.14
C GLY A 32 -26.31 13.21 -12.16
N ALA A 33 -25.19 12.96 -11.51
CA ALA A 33 -24.59 11.64 -11.46
C ALA A 33 -25.19 10.81 -10.32
N ASN A 34 -25.64 9.59 -10.62
CA ASN A 34 -25.99 8.61 -9.57
C ASN A 34 -24.74 8.15 -8.85
N PHE A 35 -24.55 8.62 -7.63
CA PHE A 35 -23.35 8.34 -6.81
C PHE A 35 -23.51 7.12 -5.88
N ILE A 36 -24.54 6.30 -6.08
CA ILE A 36 -24.67 5.07 -5.29
C ILE A 36 -23.69 4.05 -5.90
N PRO A 37 -22.58 3.72 -5.21
CA PRO A 37 -21.65 2.72 -5.70
C PRO A 37 -22.38 1.38 -5.84
N SER A 38 -22.06 0.60 -6.86
CA SER A 38 -22.66 -0.70 -7.01
C SER A 38 -22.35 -1.57 -5.77
N ARG A 39 -23.23 -2.48 -5.44
CA ARG A 39 -23.11 -3.39 -4.30
C ARG A 39 -21.73 -4.07 -4.23
N ASN A 40 -21.16 -4.41 -5.39
CA ASN A 40 -19.88 -5.07 -5.49
C ASN A 40 -18.71 -4.19 -4.99
N TYR A 41 -18.74 -2.88 -5.25
CA TYR A 41 -17.72 -1.95 -4.74
C TYR A 41 -17.83 -1.77 -3.22
N ILE A 42 -19.05 -1.75 -2.68
CA ILE A 42 -19.25 -1.67 -1.23
C ILE A 42 -18.72 -2.92 -0.55
N ILE A 43 -19.07 -4.10 -1.05
CA ILE A 43 -18.58 -5.37 -0.53
C ILE A 43 -17.06 -5.44 -0.63
N GLY A 44 -16.49 -5.08 -1.78
CA GLY A 44 -15.03 -5.04 -1.98
C GLY A 44 -14.34 -4.12 -0.97
N GLY A 45 -14.87 -2.93 -0.74
CA GLY A 45 -14.33 -1.99 0.26
C GLY A 45 -14.35 -2.54 1.69
N ILE A 46 -15.48 -3.17 2.09
CA ILE A 46 -15.60 -3.81 3.40
C ILE A 46 -14.58 -4.94 3.55
N VAL A 47 -14.46 -5.81 2.55
CA VAL A 47 -13.52 -6.94 2.57
C VAL A 47 -12.08 -6.44 2.68
N ILE A 48 -11.70 -5.44 1.89
CA ILE A 48 -10.36 -4.83 1.98
C ILE A 48 -10.13 -4.24 3.37
N GLY A 49 -11.08 -3.50 3.93
CA GLY A 49 -10.98 -2.94 5.27
C GLY A 49 -10.76 -4.01 6.35
N LEU A 50 -11.51 -5.11 6.30
CA LEU A 50 -11.36 -6.23 7.22
C LEU A 50 -10.00 -6.92 7.06
N LEU A 51 -9.52 -7.09 5.82
CA LEU A 51 -8.19 -7.66 5.56
C LEU A 51 -7.07 -6.75 6.09
N CYS A 52 -7.19 -5.43 5.97
CA CYS A 52 -6.22 -4.49 6.56
C CYS A 52 -6.16 -4.61 8.09
N ILE A 53 -7.31 -4.73 8.75
CA ILE A 53 -7.38 -4.96 10.21
C ILE A 53 -6.71 -6.29 10.56
N PHE A 54 -6.99 -7.34 9.80
CA PHE A 54 -6.38 -8.65 10.01
C PHE A 54 -4.85 -8.63 9.86
N VAL A 55 -4.33 -7.97 8.80
CA VAL A 55 -2.88 -7.83 8.58
C VAL A 55 -2.24 -7.05 9.72
N PHE A 56 -2.89 -5.98 10.20
CA PHE A 56 -2.40 -5.22 11.35
C PHE A 56 -2.36 -6.07 12.62
N ALA A 57 -3.42 -6.83 12.90
CA ALA A 57 -3.50 -7.69 14.07
C ALA A 57 -2.50 -8.85 14.04
N ALA A 58 -2.24 -9.42 12.86
CA ALA A 58 -1.31 -10.53 12.68
C ALA A 58 0.16 -10.08 12.61
N GLY A 59 0.43 -8.93 12.00
CA GLY A 59 1.79 -8.42 11.76
C GLY A 59 2.30 -7.47 12.84
N GLY A 60 1.45 -6.98 13.74
CA GLY A 60 1.81 -6.03 14.79
C GLY A 60 2.17 -4.61 14.30
N HIS A 61 2.16 -4.38 13.00
CA HIS A 61 2.44 -3.07 12.39
C HIS A 61 1.56 -2.86 11.14
N PRO A 62 1.31 -1.58 10.75
CA PRO A 62 0.55 -1.29 9.55
C PRO A 62 1.25 -1.84 8.31
N TRP A 63 0.45 -2.31 7.35
CA TRP A 63 0.98 -2.77 6.09
C TRP A 63 1.71 -1.65 5.33
N SER A 64 2.92 -1.93 4.89
CA SER A 64 3.77 -1.00 4.14
C SER A 64 4.35 -1.66 2.90
N VAL A 65 3.66 -1.52 1.77
CA VAL A 65 4.10 -2.03 0.45
C VAL A 65 5.51 -1.58 0.11
N THR A 66 5.81 -0.28 0.29
CA THR A 66 7.13 0.26 -0.05
C THR A 66 8.25 -0.26 0.82
N PHE A 67 7.95 -0.70 2.05
CA PHE A 67 8.97 -1.30 2.92
C PHE A 67 9.40 -2.67 2.40
N GLY A 68 8.47 -3.51 1.96
CA GLY A 68 8.78 -4.81 1.35
C GLY A 68 9.72 -4.65 0.14
N TYR A 69 9.39 -3.78 -0.80
CA TYR A 69 10.27 -3.50 -1.95
C TYR A 69 11.63 -2.92 -1.54
N THR A 70 11.68 -2.08 -0.49
CA THR A 70 12.94 -1.55 0.04
C THR A 70 13.83 -2.67 0.58
N VAL A 71 13.25 -3.63 1.31
CA VAL A 71 13.97 -4.79 1.84
C VAL A 71 14.50 -5.66 0.69
N TRP A 72 13.72 -5.89 -0.36
CA TRP A 72 14.18 -6.66 -1.53
C TRP A 72 15.34 -5.97 -2.23
N GLY A 73 15.22 -4.66 -2.49
CA GLY A 73 16.31 -3.88 -3.08
C GLY A 73 17.57 -3.88 -2.23
N ALA A 74 17.42 -3.75 -0.91
CA ALA A 74 18.54 -3.80 0.02
C ALA A 74 19.24 -5.16 0.02
N LYS A 75 18.49 -6.27 0.02
CA LYS A 75 19.07 -7.62 -0.06
C LYS A 75 19.84 -7.83 -1.37
N ILE A 76 19.29 -7.36 -2.50
CA ILE A 76 19.99 -7.42 -3.79
C ILE A 76 21.28 -6.59 -3.73
N ALA A 77 21.23 -5.37 -3.19
CA ALA A 77 22.42 -4.53 -3.05
C ALA A 77 23.50 -5.19 -2.17
N THR A 78 23.09 -5.83 -1.07
CA THR A 78 24.01 -6.58 -0.20
C THR A 78 24.64 -7.78 -0.94
N LEU A 79 23.88 -8.49 -1.76
CA LEU A 79 24.41 -9.56 -2.62
C LEU A 79 25.42 -9.04 -3.66
N LEU A 80 25.28 -7.81 -4.10
CA LEU A 80 26.21 -7.12 -5.00
C LEU A 80 27.43 -6.53 -4.27
N GLY A 81 27.58 -6.76 -2.96
CA GLY A 81 28.72 -6.34 -2.16
C GLY A 81 28.58 -4.95 -1.52
N VAL A 82 27.40 -4.33 -1.58
CA VAL A 82 27.17 -3.04 -0.91
C VAL A 82 26.91 -3.27 0.58
N ASP A 83 27.76 -2.70 1.44
CA ASP A 83 27.54 -2.73 2.88
C ASP A 83 26.52 -1.67 3.30
N LEU A 84 25.34 -2.11 3.66
CA LEU A 84 24.24 -1.27 4.12
C LEU A 84 24.24 -1.03 5.63
N SER A 85 25.10 -1.72 6.39
CA SER A 85 25.16 -1.61 7.86
C SER A 85 25.57 -0.23 8.37
N GLN A 86 26.29 0.54 7.56
CA GLN A 86 26.75 1.90 7.89
C GLN A 86 25.65 2.96 7.74
N TYR A 87 24.52 2.65 7.14
CA TYR A 87 23.42 3.61 7.00
C TYR A 87 22.48 3.53 8.20
N GLY A 88 22.23 4.66 8.87
CA GLY A 88 21.46 4.75 10.11
C GLY A 88 20.06 4.11 10.05
N PHE A 89 19.40 4.12 8.89
CA PHE A 89 18.12 3.45 8.70
C PHE A 89 18.19 1.93 8.96
N TRP A 90 19.27 1.27 8.50
CA TRP A 90 19.45 -0.18 8.64
C TRP A 90 20.03 -0.57 10.01
N GLN A 91 20.31 0.42 10.87
CA GLN A 91 20.74 0.19 12.25
C GLN A 91 19.55 0.08 13.22
N TRP A 92 18.36 0.53 12.83
CA TRP A 92 17.16 0.41 13.64
C TRP A 92 16.70 -1.06 13.70
N ASP A 93 16.13 -1.48 14.84
CA ASP A 93 15.78 -2.88 15.09
C ASP A 93 14.90 -3.51 14.01
N GLY A 94 13.84 -2.83 13.58
CA GLY A 94 12.92 -3.33 12.54
C GLY A 94 13.60 -3.55 11.18
N PRO A 95 14.17 -2.52 10.54
CA PRO A 95 14.89 -2.64 9.28
C PRO A 95 16.08 -3.61 9.35
N LYS A 96 16.84 -3.60 10.44
CA LYS A 96 17.95 -4.51 10.65
C LYS A 96 17.49 -5.96 10.66
N HIS A 97 16.43 -6.25 11.42
CA HIS A 97 15.84 -7.59 11.44
C HIS A 97 15.34 -8.02 10.07
N ALA A 98 14.64 -7.14 9.33
CA ALA A 98 14.16 -7.43 7.99
C ALA A 98 15.29 -7.68 6.97
N LEU A 99 16.43 -6.98 7.12
CA LEU A 99 17.61 -7.18 6.27
C LEU A 99 18.26 -8.54 6.48
N THR A 100 18.36 -9.01 7.73
CA THR A 100 19.04 -10.25 8.10
C THR A 100 18.14 -11.48 8.04
N SER A 101 16.83 -11.32 8.22
CA SER A 101 15.86 -12.41 8.20
C SER A 101 15.52 -12.85 6.76
N SER A 102 14.82 -13.98 6.60
CA SER A 102 14.29 -14.42 5.29
C SER A 102 13.24 -13.42 4.77
N VAL A 103 13.17 -13.22 3.46
CA VAL A 103 12.11 -12.43 2.80
C VAL A 103 10.72 -12.95 3.15
N LEU A 104 10.57 -14.28 3.30
CA LEU A 104 9.30 -14.91 3.64
C LEU A 104 8.91 -14.80 5.12
N SER A 105 9.82 -14.37 5.99
CA SER A 105 9.52 -14.07 7.40
C SER A 105 9.18 -12.59 7.64
N ASP A 106 9.39 -11.73 6.65
CA ASP A 106 9.00 -10.33 6.71
C ASP A 106 7.53 -10.16 6.32
N THR A 107 6.71 -9.65 7.23
CA THR A 107 5.26 -9.48 7.05
C THR A 107 4.93 -8.60 5.86
N SER A 108 5.70 -7.54 5.60
CA SER A 108 5.48 -6.64 4.47
C SER A 108 5.72 -7.37 3.14
N SER A 109 6.81 -8.12 3.04
CA SER A 109 7.12 -8.92 1.86
C SER A 109 6.08 -10.01 1.60
N LEU A 110 5.62 -10.69 2.67
CA LEU A 110 4.61 -11.73 2.55
C LEU A 110 3.27 -11.17 2.06
N THR A 111 2.86 -10.02 2.57
CA THR A 111 1.64 -9.34 2.10
C THR A 111 1.77 -8.82 0.67
N ASP A 112 2.93 -8.34 0.25
CA ASP A 112 3.19 -7.93 -1.14
C ASP A 112 3.08 -9.13 -2.10
N PHE A 113 3.65 -10.29 -1.76
CA PHE A 113 3.45 -11.52 -2.52
C PHE A 113 1.98 -11.95 -2.55
N GLY A 114 1.30 -11.90 -1.39
CA GLY A 114 -0.13 -12.21 -1.30
C GLY A 114 -0.97 -11.34 -2.22
N MET A 115 -0.67 -10.05 -2.31
CA MET A 115 -1.33 -9.11 -3.21
C MET A 115 -1.08 -9.47 -4.68
N LEU A 116 0.17 -9.75 -5.06
CA LEU A 116 0.52 -10.13 -6.44
C LEU A 116 -0.19 -11.42 -6.86
N PHE A 117 -0.11 -12.47 -6.04
CA PHE A 117 -0.77 -13.75 -6.34
C PHE A 117 -2.31 -13.63 -6.31
N GLY A 118 -2.86 -12.84 -5.38
CA GLY A 118 -4.29 -12.55 -5.32
C GLY A 118 -4.78 -11.82 -6.57
N ALA A 119 -4.05 -10.81 -7.04
CA ALA A 119 -4.37 -10.10 -8.26
C ALA A 119 -4.27 -10.99 -9.49
N MET A 120 -3.23 -11.85 -9.58
CA MET A 120 -3.09 -12.83 -10.65
C MET A 120 -4.24 -13.83 -10.65
N ALA A 121 -4.62 -14.37 -9.50
CA ALA A 121 -5.73 -15.32 -9.36
C ALA A 121 -7.07 -14.67 -9.76
N ALA A 122 -7.31 -13.42 -9.32
CA ALA A 122 -8.50 -12.68 -9.69
C ALA A 122 -8.54 -12.40 -11.21
N ALA A 123 -7.41 -12.02 -11.81
CA ALA A 123 -7.31 -11.82 -13.25
C ALA A 123 -7.52 -13.13 -14.03
N ALA A 124 -6.96 -14.24 -13.57
CA ALA A 124 -7.14 -15.55 -14.18
C ALA A 124 -8.58 -16.05 -14.09
N ALA A 125 -9.32 -15.70 -13.03
CA ALA A 125 -10.72 -16.02 -12.87
C ALA A 125 -11.63 -15.24 -13.86
N THR A 126 -11.12 -14.15 -14.45
CA THR A 126 -11.83 -13.35 -15.43
C THR A 126 -11.46 -13.80 -16.86
N LYS A 127 -12.46 -14.04 -17.72
CA LYS A 127 -12.25 -14.52 -19.11
C LYS A 127 -11.30 -13.69 -19.98
N PRO A 128 -11.09 -12.36 -19.77
CA PRO A 128 -10.18 -11.55 -20.58
C PRO A 128 -8.69 -11.87 -20.41
N PHE A 129 -8.29 -12.63 -19.40
CA PHE A 129 -6.87 -12.91 -19.13
C PHE A 129 -6.12 -13.54 -20.33
N ALA A 130 -6.81 -14.36 -21.13
CA ALA A 130 -6.23 -15.02 -22.30
C ALA A 130 -5.96 -14.08 -23.51
N ARG A 131 -6.41 -12.83 -23.48
CA ARG A 131 -6.26 -11.85 -24.59
C ARG A 131 -5.27 -10.73 -24.27
N THR A 132 -4.40 -10.92 -23.27
CA THR A 132 -3.42 -9.92 -22.89
C THR A 132 -2.38 -9.76 -24.00
N GLN A 133 -2.38 -8.61 -24.65
CA GLN A 133 -1.31 -8.22 -25.54
C GLN A 133 -0.19 -7.58 -24.71
N TRP A 134 1.05 -7.87 -25.07
CA TRP A 134 2.20 -7.21 -24.44
C TRP A 134 2.12 -5.70 -24.70
N PRO A 135 2.28 -4.87 -23.66
CA PRO A 135 2.29 -3.42 -23.85
C PRO A 135 3.48 -3.01 -24.71
N PRO A 136 3.36 -1.95 -25.53
CA PRO A 136 4.45 -1.45 -26.34
C PRO A 136 5.64 -1.04 -25.43
N LEU A 137 6.86 -1.20 -25.97
CA LEU A 137 8.11 -0.93 -25.22
C LEU A 137 8.12 0.46 -24.58
N GLY A 138 7.57 1.48 -25.25
CA GLY A 138 7.46 2.82 -24.70
C GLY A 138 6.61 2.88 -23.41
N SER A 139 5.53 2.12 -23.33
CA SER A 139 4.72 2.03 -22.11
C SER A 139 5.46 1.31 -20.98
N LEU A 140 6.25 0.29 -21.31
CA LEU A 140 7.10 -0.41 -20.31
C LEU A 140 8.17 0.52 -19.75
N LEU A 141 8.86 1.27 -20.61
CA LEU A 141 9.87 2.25 -20.18
C LEU A 141 9.24 3.37 -19.33
N ALA A 142 8.10 3.91 -19.77
CA ALA A 142 7.38 4.92 -19.00
C ALA A 142 6.93 4.39 -17.63
N ALA A 143 6.46 3.15 -17.56
CA ALA A 143 6.10 2.50 -16.30
C ALA A 143 7.32 2.29 -15.39
N ALA A 144 8.46 1.89 -15.95
CA ALA A 144 9.70 1.71 -15.18
C ALA A 144 10.19 3.05 -14.59
N VAL A 145 10.26 4.11 -15.40
CA VAL A 145 10.66 5.44 -14.94
C VAL A 145 9.67 6.00 -13.93
N GLY A 146 8.36 5.89 -14.21
CA GLY A 146 7.30 6.32 -13.28
C GLY A 146 7.35 5.55 -11.96
N GLY A 147 7.62 4.26 -11.99
CA GLY A 147 7.80 3.42 -10.81
C GLY A 147 9.00 3.84 -9.96
N LEU A 148 10.14 4.17 -10.59
CA LEU A 148 11.32 4.69 -9.89
C LEU A 148 11.03 6.02 -9.20
N ILE A 149 10.40 6.97 -9.90
CA ILE A 149 10.04 8.28 -9.34
C ILE A 149 9.04 8.11 -8.20
N CYS A 150 8.03 7.26 -8.38
CA CYS A 150 7.03 6.95 -7.36
C CYS A 150 7.67 6.32 -6.11
N GLY A 151 8.58 5.35 -6.29
CA GLY A 151 9.30 4.71 -5.19
C GLY A 151 10.16 5.71 -4.40
N TRP A 152 10.82 6.62 -5.09
CA TRP A 152 11.60 7.69 -4.44
C TRP A 152 10.70 8.68 -3.70
N GLY A 153 9.61 9.11 -4.33
CA GLY A 153 8.61 9.99 -3.69
C GLY A 153 8.01 9.36 -2.44
N ALA A 154 7.68 8.08 -2.47
CA ALA A 154 7.16 7.35 -1.33
C ALA A 154 8.18 7.28 -0.17
N ARG A 155 9.47 7.22 -0.48
CA ARG A 155 10.54 7.25 0.52
C ARG A 155 10.69 8.63 1.17
N LEU A 156 10.65 9.69 0.38
CA LEU A 156 10.70 11.08 0.87
C LEU A 156 9.47 11.44 1.70
N GLY A 157 8.30 10.89 1.35
CA GLY A 157 7.03 11.07 2.07
C GLY A 157 6.84 10.18 3.30
N PHE A 158 7.86 9.44 3.74
CA PHE A 158 7.80 8.51 4.88
C PHE A 158 6.74 7.40 4.76
N GLY A 159 6.37 7.01 3.56
CA GLY A 159 5.45 5.91 3.33
C GLY A 159 4.75 5.98 1.98
N CYS A 160 4.06 4.92 1.61
CA CYS A 160 3.16 4.94 0.47
C CYS A 160 1.77 5.44 0.90
N ASN A 161 0.99 5.93 -0.07
CA ASN A 161 -0.38 6.42 0.20
C ASN A 161 -1.25 5.37 0.91
N ILE A 162 -1.07 4.09 0.60
CA ILE A 162 -1.80 2.99 1.25
C ILE A 162 -1.36 2.85 2.71
N GLY A 163 -0.06 2.85 2.99
CA GLY A 163 0.46 2.76 4.36
C GLY A 163 0.05 3.95 5.21
N ALA A 164 0.13 5.17 4.68
CA ALA A 164 -0.31 6.38 5.38
C ALA A 164 -1.83 6.38 5.62
N PHE A 165 -2.62 5.99 4.62
CA PHE A 165 -4.08 5.96 4.72
C PHE A 165 -4.58 4.90 5.70
N VAL A 166 -4.00 3.69 5.67
CA VAL A 166 -4.40 2.57 6.53
C VAL A 166 -3.71 2.64 7.90
N GLY A 167 -2.50 3.16 7.98
CA GLY A 167 -1.74 3.30 9.21
C GLY A 167 -2.12 4.51 10.07
N GLY A 168 -2.91 5.43 9.54
CA GLY A 168 -3.39 6.60 10.29
C GLY A 168 -2.29 7.62 10.60
N ILE A 169 -1.28 7.76 9.74
CA ILE A 169 -0.22 8.77 9.86
C ILE A 169 -0.69 10.09 9.26
#